data_25a8733542b489167cd770c458f56aa6
#
_entry.id   25a8733542b489167cd770c458f56aa6
#
_cell.length_a   1.000
_cell.length_b   1.000
_cell.length_c   1.000
_cell.angle_alpha   90.00
_cell.angle_beta   90.00
_cell.angle_gamma   90.00
#
_symmetry.space_group_name_H-M   'P 1'
#
loop_
_entity.id
_entity.type
_entity.pdbx_description
1 polymer ?
#
loop_
_entity_poly.entity_id
_entity_poly.type
_entity_poly.pdbx_seq_one_letter_code
_entity_poly.pdbx_strand_id
1 'polypeptide(L)' 'MRGPVQLLVKWCFPVCGRHRNGEYRATRPDTDNLQKLLKDEMTHAGFWRDDAQVASEIVEKFWAVTPGIYIAVRELGEKP' A
#
# COMPACT_ATOMS: atom_id res chain seq x y z
N MET A 1 11.60 2.44 12.11
CA MET A 1 11.30 3.88 11.99
C MET A 1 10.53 4.34 13.21
N ARG A 2 10.93 5.46 13.78
CA ARG A 2 10.34 5.93 15.05
C ARG A 2 9.36 7.08 14.90
N GLY A 3 9.53 7.89 13.90
CA GLY A 3 8.67 9.04 13.66
C GLY A 3 7.56 8.75 12.68
N PRO A 4 6.91 9.81 12.18
CA PRO A 4 5.86 9.64 11.18
C PRO A 4 6.44 9.13 9.87
N VAL A 5 5.68 8.27 9.20
CA VAL A 5 6.10 7.66 7.94
C VAL A 5 5.03 7.86 6.87
N GLN A 6 5.48 7.82 5.62
CA GLN A 6 4.59 7.75 4.47
C GLN A 6 4.65 6.35 3.89
N LEU A 7 3.49 5.77 3.67
CA LEU A 7 3.35 4.46 3.04
C LEU A 7 2.69 4.64 1.67
N LEU A 8 3.38 4.17 0.64
CA LEU A 8 2.82 4.12 -0.71
C LEU A 8 2.70 2.66 -1.11
N VAL A 9 1.51 2.23 -1.51
CA VAL A 9 1.27 0.85 -1.90
C VAL A 9 0.51 0.80 -3.22
N LYS A 10 1.00 -0.03 -4.14
CA LYS A 10 0.30 -0.33 -5.39
C LYS A 10 0.00 -1.82 -5.42
N TRP A 11 -1.28 -2.16 -5.36
CA TRP A 11 -1.75 -3.53 -5.45
C TRP A 11 -2.01 -3.86 -6.91
N CYS A 12 -1.22 -4.75 -7.48
CA CYS A 12 -1.32 -5.10 -8.90
C CYS A 12 -1.90 -6.49 -9.04
N PHE A 13 -3.09 -6.57 -9.63
CA PHE A 13 -3.83 -7.82 -9.83
C PHE A 13 -3.70 -8.28 -11.27
N PRO A 14 -3.69 -9.60 -11.52
CA PRO A 14 -3.55 -10.12 -12.89
C PRO A 14 -4.66 -9.61 -13.79
N VAL A 15 -4.29 -9.11 -14.97
CA VAL A 15 -5.27 -8.71 -15.96
C VAL A 15 -6.16 -9.87 -16.34
N CYS A 16 -7.45 -9.60 -16.47
CA CYS A 16 -8.42 -10.57 -16.95
C CYS A 16 -9.53 -9.84 -17.73
N GLY A 17 -10.23 -10.57 -18.56
CA GLY A 17 -11.29 -9.99 -19.37
C GLY A 17 -10.77 -8.91 -20.30
N ARG A 18 -11.45 -7.75 -20.28
CA ARG A 18 -11.09 -6.62 -21.15
C ARG A 18 -10.20 -5.58 -20.48
N HIS A 19 -9.74 -5.86 -19.27
CA HIS A 19 -8.90 -4.92 -18.56
C HIS A 19 -7.48 -4.89 -19.14
N ARG A 20 -6.85 -3.72 -19.06
CA ARG A 20 -5.52 -3.52 -19.61
C ARG A 20 -4.51 -3.29 -18.50
N ASN A 21 -3.26 -3.59 -18.81
CA ASN A 21 -2.16 -3.33 -17.91
C ASN A 21 -2.11 -1.83 -17.55
N GLY A 22 -2.07 -1.54 -16.24
CA GLY A 22 -2.02 -0.17 -15.74
C GLY A 22 -3.38 0.48 -15.53
N GLU A 23 -4.47 -0.20 -15.89
CA GLU A 23 -5.81 0.31 -15.65
C GLU A 23 -6.14 0.21 -14.15
N TYR A 24 -6.80 1.22 -13.61
CA TYR A 24 -7.25 1.15 -12.21
C TYR A 24 -8.29 0.05 -12.04
N ARG A 25 -8.13 -0.72 -10.98
CA ARG A 25 -9.10 -1.75 -10.63
C ARG A 25 -10.14 -1.17 -9.68
N ALA A 26 -11.39 -1.18 -10.11
CA ALA A 26 -12.51 -0.62 -9.35
C ALA A 26 -13.42 -1.68 -8.74
N THR A 27 -12.95 -2.92 -8.65
CA THR A 27 -13.71 -4.03 -8.06
C THR A 27 -13.04 -4.50 -6.76
N ARG A 28 -13.74 -5.36 -6.02
CA ARG A 28 -13.17 -5.92 -4.78
C ARG A 28 -11.84 -6.63 -5.05
N PRO A 29 -10.95 -6.70 -4.07
CA PRO A 29 -11.12 -6.32 -2.67
C PRO A 29 -10.99 -4.81 -2.43
N ASP A 30 -11.56 -4.33 -1.33
CA ASP A 30 -11.50 -2.93 -0.95
C ASP A 30 -10.12 -2.56 -0.44
N THR A 31 -9.68 -1.33 -0.74
CA THR A 31 -8.38 -0.85 -0.28
C THR A 31 -8.25 -0.86 1.23
N ASP A 32 -9.33 -0.56 1.96
CA ASP A 32 -9.33 -0.55 3.42
C ASP A 32 -8.89 -1.90 3.99
N ASN A 33 -9.47 -2.98 3.47
CA ASN A 33 -9.17 -4.33 3.95
C ASN A 33 -7.75 -4.73 3.59
N LEU A 34 -7.31 -4.42 2.38
CA LEU A 34 -5.96 -4.73 1.94
C LEU A 34 -4.92 -4.01 2.80
N GLN A 35 -5.14 -2.73 3.05
CA GLN A 35 -4.21 -1.91 3.81
C GLN A 35 -4.15 -2.31 5.28
N LYS A 36 -5.28 -2.70 5.85
CA LYS A 36 -5.32 -3.16 7.23
C LYS A 36 -4.42 -4.37 7.43
N LEU A 37 -4.57 -5.37 6.55
CA LEU A 37 -3.76 -6.58 6.61
C LEU A 37 -2.27 -6.27 6.42
N LEU A 38 -1.97 -5.44 5.43
CA LEU A 38 -0.59 -5.09 5.13
C LEU A 38 0.07 -4.34 6.28
N LYS A 39 -0.61 -3.34 6.84
CA LYS A 39 -0.04 -2.55 7.94
C LYS A 39 0.18 -3.39 9.18
N ASP A 40 -0.73 -4.32 9.49
CA ASP A 40 -0.56 -5.24 10.59
C ASP A 40 0.72 -6.07 10.41
N GLU A 41 0.93 -6.61 9.22
CA GLU A 41 2.11 -7.41 8.92
C GLU A 41 3.38 -6.57 8.96
N MET A 42 3.34 -5.35 8.46
CA MET A 42 4.50 -4.47 8.47
C MET A 42 4.86 -4.03 9.90
N THR A 43 3.87 -3.83 10.76
CA THR A 43 4.11 -3.55 12.18
C THR A 43 4.79 -4.75 12.83
N HIS A 44 4.31 -5.95 12.59
CA HIS A 44 4.91 -7.17 13.12
C HIS A 44 6.34 -7.38 12.59
N ALA A 45 6.59 -7.00 11.36
CA ALA A 45 7.92 -7.12 10.75
C ALA A 45 8.89 -6.04 11.24
N GLY A 46 8.43 -5.06 11.98
CA GLY A 46 9.29 -4.06 12.58
C GLY A 46 9.57 -2.81 11.73
N PHE A 47 8.79 -2.56 10.68
CA PHE A 47 8.95 -1.36 9.88
C PHE A 47 8.69 -0.09 10.71
N TRP A 48 7.75 -0.18 11.63
CA TRP A 48 7.44 0.86 12.60
C TRP A 48 6.91 0.18 13.87
N ARG A 49 6.72 0.96 14.92
CA ARG A 49 6.25 0.43 16.20
C ARG A 49 4.73 0.32 16.26
N ASP A 50 4.04 1.22 15.61
CA ASP A 50 2.59 1.34 15.71
C ASP A 50 2.06 1.86 14.37
N ASP A 51 0.93 1.31 13.93
CA ASP A 51 0.23 1.76 12.72
C ASP A 51 -0.06 3.26 12.74
N ALA A 52 -0.21 3.84 13.92
CA ALA A 52 -0.45 5.28 14.08
C ALA A 52 0.68 6.14 13.54
N GLN A 53 1.88 5.57 13.34
CA GLN A 53 3.00 6.28 12.74
C GLN A 53 2.79 6.55 11.25
N VAL A 54 1.89 5.81 10.60
CA VAL A 54 1.58 6.03 9.19
C VAL A 54 0.74 7.30 9.07
N ALA A 55 1.41 8.42 8.85
CA ALA A 55 0.79 9.74 8.81
C ALA A 55 0.36 10.15 7.40
N SER A 56 0.92 9.50 6.39
CA SER A 56 0.55 9.73 4.99
C SER A 56 0.47 8.38 4.31
N GLU A 57 -0.63 8.14 3.63
CA GLU A 57 -0.88 6.85 3.01
C GLU A 57 -1.46 7.04 1.63
N ILE A 58 -0.83 6.40 0.63
CA ILE A 58 -1.32 6.39 -0.73
C ILE A 58 -1.50 4.92 -1.10
N VAL A 59 -2.70 4.53 -1.48
CA VAL A 59 -2.99 3.16 -1.87
C VAL A 59 -3.76 3.16 -3.18
N GLU A 60 -3.29 2.34 -4.10
CA GLU A 60 -3.91 2.22 -5.42
C GLU A 60 -4.03 0.76 -5.81
N LYS A 61 -5.04 0.45 -6.60
CA LYS A 61 -5.24 -0.88 -7.16
C LYS A 61 -5.20 -0.80 -8.68
N PHE A 62 -4.46 -1.71 -9.28
CA PHE A 62 -4.31 -1.77 -10.74
C PHE A 62 -4.51 -3.18 -11.27
N TRP A 63 -4.93 -3.27 -12.52
CA TRP A 63 -4.78 -4.47 -13.32
C TRP A 63 -3.37 -4.45 -13.91
N ALA A 64 -2.68 -5.57 -13.86
CA ALA A 64 -1.29 -5.60 -14.33
C ALA A 64 -0.94 -6.93 -14.98
N VAL A 65 -0.11 -6.86 -16.01
CA VAL A 65 0.44 -8.06 -16.63
C VAL A 65 1.36 -8.78 -15.63
N THR A 66 2.12 -8.01 -14.85
CA THR A 66 2.97 -8.57 -13.79
C THR A 66 2.32 -8.25 -12.45
N PRO A 67 1.62 -9.23 -11.85
CA PRO A 67 0.97 -9.01 -10.57
C PRO A 67 1.99 -8.90 -9.45
N GLY A 68 1.60 -8.21 -8.38
CA GLY A 68 2.45 -8.05 -7.22
C GLY A 68 2.01 -6.88 -6.36
N ILE A 69 2.81 -6.60 -5.33
CA ILE A 69 2.58 -5.46 -4.45
C ILE A 69 3.84 -4.61 -4.45
N TYR A 70 3.69 -3.34 -4.82
CA TYR A 70 4.79 -2.39 -4.77
C TYR A 70 4.63 -1.54 -3.53
N ILE A 71 5.64 -1.54 -2.68
CA ILE A 71 5.60 -0.85 -1.39
C ILE A 71 6.77 0.10 -1.30
N ALA A 72 6.49 1.35 -0.95
CA ALA A 72 7.52 2.31 -0.63
C ALA A 72 7.20 2.92 0.74
N VAL A 73 8.19 2.97 1.61
CA VAL A 73 8.06 3.54 2.94
C VAL A 73 9.16 4.57 3.11
N ARG A 74 8.82 5.74 3.61
CA ARG A 74 9.84 6.74 3.93
C ARG A 74 9.49 7.48 5.20
N GLU A 75 10.52 7.87 5.92
CA GLU A 75 10.36 8.72 7.09
C GLU A 75 10.07 10.15 6.66
N LEU A 76 9.11 10.76 7.33
CA LEU A 76 8.70 12.12 6.99
C LEU A 76 9.47 13.19 7.75
N GLY A 77 10.20 12.83 8.79
CA GLY A 77 10.89 13.80 9.59
C GLY A 77 9.96 14.78 10.29
N GLU A 78 10.53 15.64 11.09
CA GLU A 78 9.77 16.67 11.79
C GLU A 78 9.63 17.89 10.91
N LYS A 79 8.45 18.47 10.92
CA LYS A 79 8.22 19.77 10.28
C LYS A 79 8.74 20.87 11.19
N PRO A 80 9.40 21.86 10.63
CA PRO A 80 9.77 23.02 11.42
C PRO A 80 8.55 23.79 11.90
#